data_806965e3a276c928858418197330784a
#
_entry.id   806965e3a276c928858418197330784a
#
_cell.length_a   1.000
_cell.length_b   1.000
_cell.length_c   1.000
_cell.angle_alpha   90.00
_cell.angle_beta   90.00
_cell.angle_gamma   90.00
#
_symmetry.space_group_name_H-M   'P 1'
#
loop_
_entity.id
_entity.type
_entity.pdbx_description
1 polymer ?
#
loop_
_entity_poly.entity_id
_entity_poly.type
_entity_poly.pdbx_seq_one_letter_code
_entity_poly.pdbx_strand_id
1 'polypeptide(L)'
;MRFKRHLLVALSVLTMPMICSKWPSAHAQSASSQSARPRLELQCQTFGKGPMLECLIDLANRDGTPLDGAQIMLSALMPSMPMAHTIKPVKAAATGKPGQYKGTLELEMLGAWAVDVDINGPVRDKRSRTLMVSDCEGKPRCAASPAQATDRAPTPTGAGHRH
;
A
#
# COMPACT_ATOMS: atom_id res chain seq x y z
N MET A 1 50.40 -37.67 -40.67
CA MET A 1 51.06 -36.82 -41.71
C MET A 1 51.24 -35.40 -41.10
N ARG A 2 52.47 -34.94 -41.16
CA ARG A 2 52.95 -33.65 -40.61
C ARG A 2 52.73 -32.55 -41.63
N PHE A 3 52.29 -31.35 -41.21
CA PHE A 3 52.61 -30.07 -41.84
C PHE A 3 52.49 -29.00 -40.72
N LYS A 4 53.49 -28.54 -40.21
CA LYS A 4 54.57 -27.57 -40.44
C LYS A 4 54.01 -26.12 -40.73
N ARG A 5 54.16 -25.26 -39.70
CA ARG A 5 54.67 -23.89 -39.65
C ARG A 5 54.26 -22.92 -40.76
N HIS A 6 53.73 -21.75 -40.33
CA HIS A 6 54.40 -20.49 -40.62
C HIS A 6 53.96 -19.40 -39.61
N LEU A 7 54.99 -18.87 -38.98
CA LEU A 7 55.04 -17.76 -38.06
C LEU A 7 55.11 -16.47 -38.93
N LEU A 8 54.22 -15.49 -38.75
CA LEU A 8 54.39 -14.15 -39.23
C LEU A 8 53.98 -13.17 -38.13
N VAL A 9 55.00 -12.58 -37.54
CA VAL A 9 54.91 -11.44 -36.59
C VAL A 9 54.70 -10.19 -37.46
N ALA A 10 53.57 -9.57 -37.31
CA ALA A 10 53.34 -8.22 -37.82
C ALA A 10 53.15 -7.27 -36.62
N LEU A 11 54.20 -6.46 -36.42
CA LEU A 11 54.26 -5.39 -35.44
C LEU A 11 53.45 -4.21 -35.99
N SER A 12 52.24 -3.98 -35.53
CA SER A 12 51.46 -2.76 -35.83
C SER A 12 51.38 -1.89 -34.62
N VAL A 13 52.14 -0.83 -34.65
CA VAL A 13 52.08 0.32 -33.75
C VAL A 13 50.75 1.05 -34.08
N LEU A 14 49.74 0.92 -33.24
CA LEU A 14 48.51 1.71 -33.36
C LEU A 14 48.54 2.83 -32.35
N THR A 15 48.66 4.03 -32.85
CA THR A 15 48.45 5.31 -32.17
C THR A 15 47.02 5.38 -31.65
N MET A 16 46.87 5.43 -30.34
CA MET A 16 45.58 5.63 -29.64
C MET A 16 45.14 7.08 -29.75
N PRO A 17 44.00 7.40 -30.36
CA PRO A 17 43.37 8.70 -30.21
C PRO A 17 42.72 8.82 -28.83
N MET A 18 43.07 9.84 -28.11
CA MET A 18 42.47 10.26 -26.83
C MET A 18 41.02 10.71 -27.07
N ILE A 19 40.08 9.78 -26.97
CA ILE A 19 38.64 10.09 -27.02
C ILE A 19 38.24 10.57 -25.64
N CYS A 20 38.05 11.88 -25.54
CA CYS A 20 37.46 12.55 -24.39
C CYS A 20 35.99 12.12 -24.28
N SER A 21 35.72 11.03 -23.55
CA SER A 21 34.39 10.55 -23.29
C SER A 21 33.65 11.53 -22.37
N LYS A 22 32.80 12.37 -22.96
CA LYS A 22 31.76 13.07 -22.23
C LYS A 22 30.84 11.99 -21.62
N TRP A 23 30.93 11.83 -20.31
CA TRP A 23 29.98 11.00 -19.55
C TRP A 23 28.63 11.69 -19.58
N PRO A 24 27.57 11.09 -20.12
CA PRO A 24 26.24 11.60 -19.93
C PRO A 24 25.90 11.48 -18.43
N SER A 25 25.65 12.62 -17.80
CA SER A 25 25.06 12.66 -16.46
C SER A 25 23.74 11.90 -16.49
N ALA A 26 23.75 10.67 -16.02
CA ALA A 26 22.54 9.91 -15.79
C ALA A 26 21.79 10.59 -14.65
N HIS A 27 20.90 11.50 -15.00
CA HIS A 27 19.83 11.92 -14.11
C HIS A 27 18.92 10.70 -13.96
N ALA A 28 19.17 9.94 -12.91
CA ALA A 28 18.29 8.85 -12.50
C ALA A 28 16.92 9.45 -12.20
N GLN A 29 16.01 9.25 -13.12
CA GLN A 29 14.60 9.61 -12.99
C GLN A 29 13.99 8.76 -11.90
N SER A 30 13.88 9.32 -10.70
CA SER A 30 13.10 8.74 -9.59
C SER A 30 11.58 8.79 -9.83
N ALA A 31 11.15 8.81 -11.08
CA ALA A 31 9.75 8.99 -11.48
C ALA A 31 8.95 7.68 -11.62
N SER A 32 9.53 6.50 -11.31
CA SER A 32 8.88 5.22 -11.66
C SER A 32 8.15 4.49 -10.53
N SER A 33 8.31 4.87 -9.27
CA SER A 33 7.67 4.11 -8.18
C SER A 33 6.18 4.44 -7.95
N GLN A 34 5.68 5.58 -8.39
CA GLN A 34 4.24 5.86 -8.33
C GLN A 34 3.44 5.19 -9.46
N SER A 35 4.12 4.76 -10.51
CA SER A 35 3.48 4.13 -11.68
C SER A 35 3.05 2.68 -11.46
N ALA A 36 3.56 2.02 -10.44
CA ALA A 36 3.39 0.57 -10.23
C ALA A 36 2.36 0.19 -9.14
N ARG A 37 1.66 1.16 -8.54
CA ARG A 37 0.72 0.85 -7.45
C ARG A 37 -0.51 0.12 -7.96
N PRO A 38 -0.92 -0.98 -7.30
CA PRO A 38 -2.13 -1.70 -7.64
C PRO A 38 -3.38 -0.86 -7.36
N ARG A 39 -4.47 -1.19 -8.01
CA ARG A 39 -5.81 -0.70 -7.65
C ARG A 39 -6.30 -1.52 -6.47
N LEU A 40 -6.69 -0.83 -5.41
CA LEU A 40 -7.27 -1.44 -4.23
C LEU A 40 -8.60 -0.78 -3.93
N GLU A 41 -9.63 -1.58 -3.84
CA GLU A 41 -10.94 -1.19 -3.33
C GLU A 41 -11.18 -1.89 -1.99
N LEU A 42 -11.54 -1.12 -0.97
CA LEU A 42 -11.80 -1.60 0.37
C LEU A 42 -13.24 -1.29 0.74
N GLN A 43 -14.03 -2.32 0.99
CA GLN A 43 -15.41 -2.23 1.45
C GLN A 43 -15.52 -2.95 2.79
N CYS A 44 -15.91 -2.22 3.84
CA CYS A 44 -16.05 -2.80 5.18
C CYS A 44 -17.48 -2.63 5.69
N GLN A 45 -17.95 -3.61 6.43
CA GLN A 45 -19.26 -3.61 7.06
C GLN A 45 -19.17 -4.16 8.47
N THR A 46 -19.92 -3.56 9.37
CA THR A 46 -20.13 -4.11 10.72
C THR A 46 -21.19 -5.20 10.72
N PHE A 47 -21.02 -6.20 11.57
CA PHE A 47 -22.00 -7.26 11.73
C PHE A 47 -22.04 -7.82 13.16
N GLY A 48 -23.11 -8.51 13.51
CA GLY A 48 -23.29 -9.13 14.82
C GLY A 48 -23.68 -8.14 15.91
N LYS A 49 -23.55 -8.58 17.16
CA LYS A 49 -23.89 -7.80 18.36
C LYS A 49 -22.73 -6.99 18.93
N GLY A 50 -21.57 -7.00 18.27
CA GLY A 50 -20.37 -6.29 18.70
C GLY A 50 -19.73 -5.53 17.54
N PRO A 51 -18.69 -4.77 17.79
CA PRO A 51 -18.01 -4.00 16.74
C PRO A 51 -17.09 -4.89 15.89
N MET A 52 -17.69 -5.93 15.28
CA MET A 52 -17.02 -6.79 14.33
C MET A 52 -17.03 -6.14 12.95
N LEU A 53 -15.87 -5.94 12.36
CA LEU A 53 -15.70 -5.31 11.04
C LEU A 53 -15.21 -6.34 10.02
N GLU A 54 -16.10 -6.73 9.10
CA GLU A 54 -15.75 -7.56 7.95
C GLU A 54 -15.36 -6.67 6.79
N CYS A 55 -14.16 -6.84 6.25
CA CYS A 55 -13.64 -6.09 5.13
C CYS A 55 -13.45 -6.99 3.91
N LEU A 56 -14.00 -6.56 2.78
CA LEU A 56 -13.78 -7.12 1.46
C LEU A 56 -12.78 -6.23 0.73
N ILE A 57 -11.78 -6.86 0.13
CA ILE A 57 -10.68 -6.19 -0.56
C ILE A 57 -10.62 -6.71 -1.98
N ASP A 58 -10.84 -5.84 -2.95
CA ASP A 58 -10.64 -6.14 -4.36
C ASP A 58 -9.30 -5.55 -4.79
N LEU A 59 -8.39 -6.41 -5.23
CA LEU A 59 -7.03 -6.08 -5.62
C LEU A 59 -6.81 -6.40 -7.09
N ALA A 60 -6.38 -5.41 -7.86
CA ALA A 60 -6.10 -5.55 -9.27
C ALA A 60 -4.86 -4.76 -9.70
N ASN A 61 -4.27 -5.14 -10.81
CA ASN A 61 -3.30 -4.32 -11.52
C ASN A 61 -3.94 -3.03 -12.04
N ARG A 62 -3.13 -2.12 -12.57
CA ARG A 62 -3.63 -0.87 -13.16
C ARG A 62 -4.54 -1.07 -14.37
N ASP A 63 -4.28 -2.12 -15.14
CA ASP A 63 -5.08 -2.52 -16.30
C ASP A 63 -6.41 -3.18 -15.94
N GLY A 64 -6.66 -3.40 -14.64
CA GLY A 64 -7.85 -4.06 -14.12
C GLY A 64 -7.72 -5.57 -13.99
N THR A 65 -6.59 -6.18 -14.36
CA THR A 65 -6.35 -7.61 -14.17
C THR A 65 -6.33 -7.94 -12.68
N PRO A 66 -7.13 -8.91 -12.18
CA PRO A 66 -7.10 -9.30 -10.79
C PRO A 66 -5.71 -9.77 -10.33
N LEU A 67 -5.34 -9.43 -9.09
CA LEU A 67 -4.09 -9.84 -8.48
C LEU A 67 -4.35 -10.96 -7.47
N ASP A 68 -4.04 -12.18 -7.90
CA ASP A 68 -4.10 -13.37 -7.05
C ASP A 68 -2.77 -13.63 -6.33
N GLY A 69 -2.83 -14.46 -5.28
CA GLY A 69 -1.65 -14.89 -4.53
C GLY A 69 -1.05 -13.83 -3.61
N ALA A 70 -1.70 -12.70 -3.42
CA ALA A 70 -1.28 -11.69 -2.47
C ALA A 70 -1.48 -12.16 -1.03
N GLN A 71 -0.53 -11.84 -0.15
CA GLN A 71 -0.68 -11.98 1.28
C GLN A 71 -1.11 -10.63 1.84
N ILE A 72 -2.35 -10.57 2.31
CA ILE A 72 -2.94 -9.34 2.83
C ILE A 72 -3.08 -9.46 4.34
N MET A 73 -2.53 -8.48 5.05
CA MET A 73 -2.73 -8.32 6.48
C MET A 73 -3.57 -7.07 6.73
N LEU A 74 -4.59 -7.23 7.55
CA LEU A 74 -5.45 -6.16 8.02
C LEU A 74 -5.12 -5.84 9.46
N SER A 75 -4.98 -4.57 9.78
CA SER A 75 -4.91 -4.07 11.15
C SER A 75 -5.75 -2.81 11.29
N ALA A 76 -6.04 -2.42 12.49
CA ALA A 76 -6.77 -1.18 12.74
C ALA A 76 -6.25 -0.49 13.99
N LEU A 77 -6.31 0.85 13.98
CA LEU A 77 -6.03 1.67 15.14
C LEU A 77 -7.04 2.81 15.23
N MET A 78 -7.29 3.26 16.44
CA MET A 78 -8.13 4.44 16.67
C MET A 78 -7.27 5.70 16.64
N PRO A 79 -7.41 6.59 15.63
CA PRO A 79 -6.52 7.75 15.49
C PRO A 79 -6.56 8.72 16.68
N SER A 80 -7.69 8.80 17.38
CA SER A 80 -7.84 9.61 18.58
C SER A 80 -7.12 9.05 19.81
N MET A 81 -6.85 7.73 19.84
CA MET A 81 -6.22 7.02 20.96
C MET A 81 -5.29 5.90 20.47
N PRO A 82 -4.25 6.21 19.68
CA PRO A 82 -3.49 5.19 18.94
C PRO A 82 -2.69 4.25 19.84
N MET A 83 -2.37 4.67 21.05
CA MET A 83 -1.62 3.84 22.01
C MET A 83 -2.51 2.90 22.83
N ALA A 84 -3.80 3.20 22.92
CA ALA A 84 -4.75 2.43 23.72
C ALA A 84 -5.52 1.40 22.90
N HIS A 85 -5.89 1.74 21.67
CA HIS A 85 -6.75 0.92 20.83
C HIS A 85 -6.08 0.61 19.49
N THR A 86 -5.37 -0.53 19.46
CA THR A 86 -4.71 -1.05 18.26
C THR A 86 -5.02 -2.53 18.10
N ILE A 87 -5.61 -2.87 16.98
CA ILE A 87 -5.94 -4.26 16.64
C ILE A 87 -4.75 -4.90 15.93
N LYS A 88 -4.34 -6.07 16.43
CA LYS A 88 -3.24 -6.84 15.86
C LYS A 88 -3.53 -7.23 14.41
N PRO A 89 -2.51 -7.34 13.57
CA PRO A 89 -2.69 -7.74 12.17
C PRO A 89 -3.36 -9.11 12.04
N VAL A 90 -4.40 -9.18 11.22
CA VAL A 90 -5.15 -10.38 10.88
C VAL A 90 -4.97 -10.67 9.39
N LYS A 91 -4.72 -11.92 9.04
CA LYS A 91 -4.59 -12.33 7.64
C LYS A 91 -5.95 -12.37 6.95
N ALA A 92 -6.09 -11.67 5.82
CA ALA A 92 -7.24 -11.82 4.95
C ALA A 92 -7.10 -13.09 4.09
N ALA A 93 -8.19 -13.81 3.92
CA ALA A 93 -8.27 -15.02 3.10
C ALA A 93 -8.84 -14.69 1.72
N ALA A 94 -8.39 -15.41 0.69
CA ALA A 94 -8.99 -15.33 -0.64
C ALA A 94 -10.43 -15.85 -0.61
N THR A 95 -11.34 -15.20 -1.31
CA THR A 95 -12.77 -15.56 -1.32
C THR A 95 -13.15 -16.61 -2.38
N GLY A 96 -12.20 -16.99 -3.23
CA GLY A 96 -12.43 -17.81 -4.42
C GLY A 96 -12.77 -17.01 -5.68
N LYS A 97 -12.98 -15.70 -5.58
CA LYS A 97 -13.02 -14.80 -6.73
C LYS A 97 -11.62 -14.26 -6.98
N PRO A 98 -11.16 -14.20 -8.25
CA PRO A 98 -9.85 -13.67 -8.58
C PRO A 98 -9.64 -12.25 -8.02
N GLY A 99 -8.50 -12.02 -7.37
CA GLY A 99 -8.12 -10.73 -6.81
C GLY A 99 -8.94 -10.29 -5.59
N GLN A 100 -9.85 -11.13 -5.07
CA GLN A 100 -10.71 -10.76 -3.96
C GLN A 100 -10.32 -11.48 -2.67
N TYR A 101 -10.21 -10.69 -1.60
CA TYR A 101 -9.83 -11.17 -0.27
C TYR A 101 -10.82 -10.67 0.78
N LYS A 102 -10.95 -11.42 1.86
CA LYS A 102 -11.82 -11.09 2.97
C LYS A 102 -11.10 -11.30 4.30
N GLY A 103 -11.26 -10.33 5.20
CA GLY A 103 -10.76 -10.42 6.57
C GLY A 103 -11.72 -9.80 7.56
N THR A 104 -11.65 -10.24 8.80
CA THR A 104 -12.51 -9.76 9.88
C THR A 104 -11.63 -9.21 11.00
N LEU A 105 -11.94 -8.01 11.43
CA LEU A 105 -11.32 -7.34 12.57
C LEU A 105 -12.33 -7.32 13.72
N GLU A 106 -11.88 -7.71 14.89
CA GLU A 106 -12.64 -7.56 16.13
C GLU A 106 -12.19 -6.25 16.79
N LEU A 107 -13.05 -5.25 16.71
CA LEU A 107 -12.78 -3.95 17.27
C LEU A 107 -13.23 -3.92 18.73
N GLU A 108 -12.66 -3.00 19.52
CA GLU A 108 -12.98 -2.91 20.95
C GLU A 108 -14.19 -2.01 21.20
N MET A 109 -14.46 -1.08 20.29
CA MET A 109 -15.56 -0.10 20.42
C MET A 109 -15.99 0.46 19.08
N LEU A 110 -17.10 1.17 19.09
CA LEU A 110 -17.59 1.98 17.96
C LEU A 110 -16.76 3.27 17.84
N GLY A 111 -16.74 3.86 16.66
CA GLY A 111 -16.07 5.12 16.40
C GLY A 111 -15.23 5.15 15.13
N ALA A 112 -14.32 6.10 15.02
CA ALA A 112 -13.44 6.27 13.89
C ALA A 112 -12.20 5.34 14.00
N TRP A 113 -12.02 4.46 13.04
CA TRP A 113 -10.91 3.53 12.97
C TRP A 113 -10.13 3.70 11.67
N ALA A 114 -8.83 3.85 11.77
CA ALA A 114 -7.93 3.74 10.62
C ALA A 114 -7.64 2.26 10.38
N VAL A 115 -8.16 1.73 9.27
CA VAL A 115 -7.91 0.36 8.81
C VAL A 115 -6.73 0.39 7.86
N ASP A 116 -5.69 -0.33 8.23
CA ASP A 116 -4.49 -0.52 7.44
C ASP A 116 -4.57 -1.84 6.66
N VAL A 117 -4.30 -1.77 5.38
CA VAL A 117 -4.18 -2.92 4.47
C VAL A 117 -2.73 -3.03 4.04
N ASP A 118 -2.03 -4.04 4.50
CA ASP A 118 -0.64 -4.32 4.15
C ASP A 118 -0.61 -5.48 3.14
N ILE A 119 -0.09 -5.22 1.94
CA ILE A 119 -0.08 -6.14 0.81
C ILE A 119 1.34 -6.62 0.58
N ASN A 120 1.53 -7.94 0.58
CA ASN A 120 2.78 -8.60 0.28
C ASN A 120 2.57 -9.71 -0.77
N GLY A 121 3.57 -9.96 -1.60
CA GLY A 121 3.53 -10.99 -2.63
C GLY A 121 3.89 -10.45 -4.01
N PRO A 122 3.03 -10.60 -5.05
CA PRO A 122 3.36 -10.12 -6.39
C PRO A 122 3.65 -8.61 -6.43
N VAL A 123 3.00 -7.85 -5.55
CA VAL A 123 3.23 -6.43 -5.33
C VAL A 123 3.36 -6.15 -3.84
N ARG A 124 4.07 -5.08 -3.50
CA ARG A 124 4.12 -4.55 -2.12
C ARG A 124 3.49 -3.18 -2.09
N ASP A 125 2.47 -3.03 -1.28
CA ASP A 125 1.83 -1.73 -1.03
C ASP A 125 1.24 -1.70 0.37
N LYS A 126 1.06 -0.51 0.91
CA LYS A 126 0.35 -0.30 2.18
C LYS A 126 -0.66 0.83 1.97
N ARG A 127 -1.89 0.58 2.40
CA ARG A 127 -2.99 1.54 2.34
C ARG A 127 -3.61 1.69 3.70
N SER A 128 -3.99 2.91 4.03
CA SER A 128 -4.76 3.22 5.22
C SER A 128 -6.04 3.95 4.82
N ARG A 129 -7.15 3.60 5.47
CA ARG A 129 -8.43 4.27 5.27
C ARG A 129 -9.15 4.42 6.59
N THR A 130 -9.52 5.64 6.94
CA THR A 130 -10.30 5.90 8.14
C THR A 130 -11.78 5.68 7.87
N LEU A 131 -12.40 4.82 8.68
CA LEU A 131 -13.80 4.45 8.59
C LEU A 131 -14.52 4.81 9.89
N MET A 132 -15.76 5.25 9.78
CA MET A 132 -16.65 5.39 10.92
C MET A 132 -17.40 4.08 11.11
N VAL A 133 -17.16 3.43 12.24
CA VAL A 133 -17.83 2.21 12.67
C VAL A 133 -18.93 2.59 13.64
N SER A 134 -20.18 2.33 13.25
CA SER A 134 -21.37 2.64 14.03
C SER A 134 -22.17 1.38 14.34
N ASP A 135 -23.07 1.48 15.30
CA ASP A 135 -24.07 0.45 15.54
C ASP A 135 -25.01 0.34 14.32
N CYS A 136 -25.37 -0.87 14.00
CA CYS A 136 -26.28 -1.19 12.88
C CYS A 136 -27.77 -0.97 13.21
N GLU A 137 -28.09 -0.45 14.39
CA GLU A 137 -29.47 -0.15 14.80
C GLU A 137 -30.46 -1.31 14.55
N GLY A 138 -30.07 -2.51 14.96
CA GLY A 138 -30.89 -3.71 14.81
C GLY A 138 -30.83 -4.37 13.41
N LYS A 139 -30.11 -3.81 12.45
CA LYS A 139 -29.83 -4.47 11.18
C LYS A 139 -28.72 -5.50 11.36
N PRO A 140 -28.75 -6.61 10.62
CA PRO A 140 -27.71 -7.64 10.74
C PRO A 140 -26.33 -7.18 10.25
N ARG A 141 -26.31 -6.20 9.36
CA ARG A 141 -25.08 -5.59 8.80
C ARG A 141 -25.32 -4.15 8.39
N CYS A 142 -24.27 -3.33 8.52
CA CYS A 142 -24.28 -1.97 8.00
C CYS A 142 -22.89 -1.60 7.45
N ALA A 143 -22.86 -0.80 6.39
CA ALA A 143 -21.62 -0.34 5.80
C ALA A 143 -20.90 0.62 6.75
N ALA A 144 -19.59 0.40 6.94
CA ALA A 144 -18.74 1.40 7.59
C ALA A 144 -18.49 2.54 6.60
N SER A 145 -18.87 3.75 6.97
CA SER A 145 -18.73 4.93 6.13
C SER A 145 -17.31 5.49 6.21
N PRO A 146 -16.79 6.14 5.13
CA PRO A 146 -15.58 6.93 5.25
C PRO A 146 -15.74 7.96 6.37
N ALA A 147 -14.79 8.02 7.30
CA ALA A 147 -14.80 9.08 8.30
C ALA A 147 -14.56 10.41 7.57
N GLN A 148 -15.47 11.35 7.73
CA GLN A 148 -15.25 12.69 7.25
C GLN A 148 -14.07 13.27 8.04
N ALA A 149 -13.03 13.71 7.34
CA ALA A 149 -12.00 14.51 7.93
C ALA A 149 -12.72 15.79 8.46
N THR A 150 -12.95 15.84 9.76
CA THR A 150 -13.34 17.08 10.39
C THR A 150 -12.10 17.96 10.39
N ASP A 151 -11.91 18.74 9.32
CA ASP A 151 -11.04 19.89 9.26
C ASP A 151 -11.56 20.95 10.25
N ARG A 152 -11.47 20.62 11.52
CA ARG A 152 -11.55 21.61 12.57
C ARG A 152 -10.13 22.06 12.84
N ALA A 153 -9.63 22.93 11.96
CA ALA A 153 -8.48 23.75 12.31
C ALA A 153 -8.72 24.35 13.69
N PRO A 154 -7.77 24.23 14.64
CA PRO A 154 -7.90 24.92 15.92
C PRO A 154 -7.93 26.42 15.62
N THR A 155 -9.08 27.05 15.86
CA THR A 155 -9.21 28.49 15.84
C THR A 155 -8.23 29.04 16.86
N PRO A 156 -7.24 29.86 16.49
CA PRO A 156 -6.38 30.50 17.48
C PRO A 156 -7.24 31.48 18.26
N THR A 157 -7.57 31.10 19.48
CA THR A 157 -8.18 32.02 20.45
C THR A 157 -7.12 33.03 20.84
N GLY A 158 -7.07 34.14 20.13
CA GLY A 158 -6.28 35.29 20.47
C GLY A 158 -6.88 35.94 21.72
N ALA A 159 -6.43 35.50 22.89
CA ALA A 159 -6.64 36.22 24.12
C ALA A 159 -5.70 37.44 24.14
N GLY A 160 -6.18 38.56 23.66
CA GLY A 160 -5.56 39.85 23.87
C GLY A 160 -5.69 40.25 25.33
N HIS A 161 -4.68 40.05 26.14
CA HIS A 161 -4.51 40.77 27.40
C HIS A 161 -3.86 42.11 27.10
N ARG A 162 -4.66 43.15 27.18
CA ARG A 162 -4.18 44.53 27.35
C ARG A 162 -4.01 44.76 28.85
N HIS A 163 -2.81 45.12 29.26
CA HIS A 163 -2.49 45.90 30.44
C HIS A 163 -1.83 47.21 29.99
#